data_22beb4020f718bc43c25e11713d0dc61
#
_entry.id   22beb4020f718bc43c25e11713d0dc61
#
_cell.length_a   1.000
_cell.length_b   1.000
_cell.length_c   1.000
_cell.angle_alpha   90.00
_cell.angle_beta   90.00
_cell.angle_gamma   90.00
#
_symmetry.space_group_name_H-M   'P 1'
#
loop_
_entity.id
_entity.type
_entity.pdbx_description
1 polymer ?
#
loop_
_entity_poly.entity_id
_entity_poly.type
_entity_poly.pdbx_seq_one_letter_code
_entity_poly.pdbx_strand_id
1 'polypeptide(L)'
;MTLDLTQSLPSHVRATSGRPVEDSTLMEVWQGLSAAIVDQIADNWAATTERYAKGRQEHYFSAEFLMGRALLNNLSNLGLVDEAREALARYGLDLGQVLEEEPDAALGNGGLGRLAACFLDSCATLDLPVRGYGILYRYGLFKQLFDNGFQTEHPDPWMEEGYPFVI
;
A
#
# COMPACT_ATOMS: atom_id res chain seq x y z
N MET A 1 -4.19 -19.62 8.33
CA MET A 1 -4.25 -20.34 7.04
C MET A 1 -3.57 -19.42 6.03
N THR A 2 -2.41 -19.80 5.52
CA THR A 2 -1.69 -18.97 4.53
C THR A 2 -2.53 -18.93 3.27
N LEU A 3 -2.95 -17.73 2.84
CA LEU A 3 -3.69 -17.55 1.59
C LEU A 3 -2.74 -17.93 0.44
N ASP A 4 -3.14 -18.84 -0.43
CA ASP A 4 -2.41 -19.13 -1.66
C ASP A 4 -2.72 -18.00 -2.66
N LEU A 5 -1.76 -17.09 -2.88
CA LEU A 5 -1.92 -15.97 -3.80
C LEU A 5 -2.24 -16.43 -5.22
N THR A 6 -1.80 -17.63 -5.61
CA THR A 6 -2.07 -18.17 -6.93
C THR A 6 -3.55 -18.49 -7.14
N GLN A 7 -4.27 -18.77 -6.03
CA GLN A 7 -5.71 -19.03 -6.05
C GLN A 7 -6.53 -17.79 -5.74
N SER A 8 -6.03 -16.89 -4.87
CA SER A 8 -6.77 -15.73 -4.39
C SER A 8 -6.69 -14.53 -5.34
N LEU A 9 -5.57 -14.32 -6.03
CA LEU A 9 -5.39 -13.19 -6.96
C LEU A 9 -6.53 -13.05 -7.97
N PRO A 10 -6.94 -14.12 -8.71
CA PRO A 10 -8.00 -13.99 -9.71
C PRO A 10 -9.34 -13.55 -9.11
N SER A 11 -9.65 -14.00 -7.89
CA SER A 11 -10.90 -13.65 -7.21
C SER A 11 -10.90 -12.19 -6.76
N HIS A 12 -9.77 -11.69 -6.26
CA HIS A 12 -9.62 -10.30 -5.83
C HIS A 12 -9.60 -9.34 -7.02
N VAL A 13 -8.87 -9.64 -8.10
CA VAL A 13 -8.91 -8.84 -9.33
C VAL A 13 -10.34 -8.74 -9.86
N ARG A 14 -11.07 -9.87 -9.91
CA ARG A 14 -12.46 -9.86 -10.35
C ARG A 14 -13.36 -9.05 -9.41
N ALA A 15 -13.13 -9.11 -8.11
CA ALA A 15 -13.94 -8.37 -7.14
C ALA A 15 -13.71 -6.85 -7.22
N THR A 16 -12.50 -6.41 -7.55
CA THR A 16 -12.14 -4.98 -7.66
C THR A 16 -12.45 -4.39 -9.03
N SER A 17 -12.19 -5.12 -10.12
CA SER A 17 -12.30 -4.62 -11.50
C SER A 17 -13.56 -5.08 -12.25
N GLY A 18 -14.21 -6.16 -11.79
CA GLY A 18 -15.30 -6.81 -12.52
C GLY A 18 -14.83 -7.64 -13.72
N ARG A 19 -13.51 -7.85 -13.88
CA ARG A 19 -12.88 -8.52 -15.04
C ARG A 19 -11.98 -9.68 -14.60
N PRO A 20 -11.73 -10.67 -15.46
CA PRO A 20 -10.67 -11.65 -15.23
C PRO A 20 -9.28 -10.99 -15.38
N VAL A 21 -8.24 -11.59 -14.82
CA VAL A 21 -6.87 -11.05 -14.83
C VAL A 21 -6.36 -10.77 -16.24
N GLU A 22 -6.68 -11.64 -17.18
CA GLU A 22 -6.24 -11.57 -18.59
C GLU A 22 -6.77 -10.33 -19.32
N ASP A 23 -7.92 -9.81 -18.89
CA ASP A 23 -8.60 -8.65 -19.49
C ASP A 23 -8.44 -7.38 -18.65
N SER A 24 -7.67 -7.44 -17.54
CA SER A 24 -7.46 -6.34 -16.61
C SER A 24 -6.23 -5.51 -16.98
N THR A 25 -6.28 -4.22 -16.67
CA THR A 25 -5.11 -3.33 -16.74
C THR A 25 -4.14 -3.63 -15.61
N LEU A 26 -2.87 -3.19 -15.73
CA LEU A 26 -1.89 -3.33 -14.65
C LEU A 26 -2.36 -2.66 -13.35
N MET A 27 -3.00 -1.50 -13.44
CA MET A 27 -3.61 -0.80 -12.29
C MET A 27 -4.68 -1.67 -11.60
N GLU A 28 -5.60 -2.27 -12.38
CA GLU A 28 -6.63 -3.16 -11.83
C GLU A 28 -6.02 -4.42 -11.18
N VAL A 29 -4.95 -4.94 -11.76
CA VAL A 29 -4.19 -6.07 -11.18
C VAL A 29 -3.49 -5.66 -9.88
N TRP A 30 -2.87 -4.46 -9.85
CA TRP A 30 -2.29 -3.89 -8.63
C TRP A 30 -3.35 -3.74 -7.51
N GLN A 31 -4.53 -3.20 -7.84
CA GLN A 31 -5.64 -3.08 -6.90
C GLN A 31 -6.09 -4.44 -6.35
N GLY A 32 -6.25 -5.44 -7.23
CA GLY A 32 -6.64 -6.79 -6.84
C GLY A 32 -5.58 -7.49 -5.97
N LEU A 33 -4.30 -7.39 -6.34
CA LEU A 33 -3.20 -7.93 -5.54
C LEU A 33 -3.11 -7.25 -4.17
N SER A 34 -3.24 -5.92 -4.13
CA SER A 34 -3.26 -5.16 -2.88
C SER A 34 -4.42 -5.56 -1.98
N ALA A 35 -5.62 -5.75 -2.55
CA ALA A 35 -6.79 -6.23 -1.81
C ALA A 35 -6.56 -7.65 -1.23
N ALA A 36 -5.92 -8.55 -1.97
CA ALA A 36 -5.55 -9.88 -1.48
C ALA A 36 -4.58 -9.80 -0.29
N ILE A 37 -3.64 -8.85 -0.32
CA ILE A 37 -2.70 -8.63 0.80
C ILE A 37 -3.42 -8.04 2.01
N VAL A 38 -4.34 -7.09 1.83
CA VAL A 38 -5.15 -6.54 2.93
C VAL A 38 -5.98 -7.65 3.59
N ASP A 39 -6.59 -8.54 2.82
CA ASP A 39 -7.32 -9.69 3.33
C ASP A 39 -6.40 -10.63 4.16
N GLN A 40 -5.18 -10.87 3.68
CA GLN A 40 -4.18 -11.71 4.37
C GLN A 40 -3.78 -11.15 5.75
N ILE A 41 -3.72 -9.84 5.92
CA ILE A 41 -3.33 -9.20 7.18
C ILE A 41 -4.52 -8.94 8.12
N ALA A 42 -5.75 -9.08 7.66
CA ALA A 42 -6.97 -8.66 8.39
C ALA A 42 -7.11 -9.32 9.77
N ASP A 43 -6.87 -10.63 9.88
CA ASP A 43 -6.94 -11.36 11.14
C ASP A 43 -5.87 -10.89 12.13
N ASN A 44 -4.63 -10.68 11.67
CA ASN A 44 -3.55 -10.17 12.50
C ASN A 44 -3.82 -8.74 12.97
N TRP A 45 -4.39 -7.93 12.09
CA TRP A 45 -4.78 -6.55 12.42
C TRP A 45 -5.88 -6.54 13.49
N ALA A 46 -6.93 -7.35 13.32
CA ALA A 46 -8.01 -7.47 14.31
C ALA A 46 -7.47 -7.92 15.69
N ALA A 47 -6.64 -8.96 15.72
CA ALA A 47 -6.02 -9.46 16.95
C ALA A 47 -5.11 -8.42 17.62
N THR A 48 -4.32 -7.68 16.84
CA THR A 48 -3.46 -6.61 17.34
C THR A 48 -4.29 -5.46 17.92
N THR A 49 -5.36 -5.06 17.23
CA THR A 49 -6.29 -4.03 17.70
C THR A 49 -6.91 -4.39 19.05
N GLU A 50 -7.38 -5.64 19.20
CA GLU A 50 -7.94 -6.13 20.47
C GLU A 50 -6.89 -6.16 21.60
N ARG A 51 -5.68 -6.61 21.30
CA ARG A 51 -4.58 -6.66 22.27
C ARG A 51 -4.17 -5.29 22.76
N TYR A 52 -4.03 -4.31 21.83
CA TYR A 52 -3.62 -2.96 22.15
C TYR A 52 -4.71 -2.17 22.91
N ALA A 53 -5.98 -2.46 22.67
CA ALA A 53 -7.09 -1.82 23.39
C ALA A 53 -7.07 -2.07 24.90
N LYS A 54 -6.42 -3.14 25.36
CA LYS A 54 -6.35 -3.54 26.79
C LYS A 54 -5.20 -2.88 27.56
N GLY A 55 -4.30 -2.17 26.88
CA GLY A 55 -3.08 -1.59 27.46
C GLY A 55 -2.96 -0.09 27.30
N ARG A 56 -1.83 0.46 27.72
CA ARG A 56 -1.47 1.85 27.39
C ARG A 56 -1.11 1.90 25.92
N GLN A 57 -1.60 2.95 25.24
CA GLN A 57 -1.27 3.24 23.86
C GLN A 57 -0.53 4.56 23.78
N GLU A 58 0.42 4.66 22.87
CA GLU A 58 1.10 5.90 22.53
C GLU A 58 0.48 6.46 21.24
N HIS A 59 0.26 7.77 21.22
CA HIS A 59 -0.33 8.49 20.10
C HIS A 59 0.69 9.46 19.53
N TYR A 60 1.18 9.16 18.33
CA TYR A 60 2.19 9.96 17.65
C TYR A 60 1.54 10.88 16.61
N PHE A 61 1.63 12.19 16.84
CA PHE A 61 1.06 13.20 15.95
C PHE A 61 2.16 13.78 15.05
N SER A 62 1.93 13.79 13.74
CA SER A 62 2.77 14.45 12.76
C SER A 62 1.93 15.09 11.67
N ALA A 63 2.37 16.26 11.17
CA ALA A 63 1.75 16.87 9.99
C ALA A 63 2.02 16.06 8.72
N GLU A 64 3.08 15.23 8.71
CA GLU A 64 3.50 14.44 7.56
C GLU A 64 3.87 13.02 7.96
N PHE A 65 3.55 12.05 7.10
CA PHE A 65 4.02 10.67 7.16
C PHE A 65 4.44 10.22 5.75
N LEU A 66 5.74 10.27 5.47
CA LEU A 66 6.28 9.81 4.18
C LEU A 66 6.47 8.29 4.22
N MET A 67 5.39 7.55 4.02
CA MET A 67 5.38 6.09 4.16
C MET A 67 6.03 5.38 2.95
N GLY A 68 5.92 5.94 1.76
CA GLY A 68 6.27 5.27 0.51
C GLY A 68 5.19 4.28 0.06
N ARG A 69 5.54 3.41 -0.90
CA ARG A 69 4.65 2.40 -1.47
C ARG A 69 4.43 1.24 -0.49
N ALA A 70 3.19 0.80 -0.35
CA ALA A 70 2.80 -0.17 0.67
C ALA A 70 2.86 -1.63 0.19
N LEU A 71 2.56 -1.91 -1.09
CA LEU A 71 2.41 -3.28 -1.58
C LEU A 71 3.70 -4.10 -1.43
N LEU A 72 4.84 -3.61 -1.94
CA LEU A 72 6.10 -4.34 -1.83
C LEU A 72 6.55 -4.51 -0.38
N ASN A 73 6.33 -3.49 0.46
CA ASN A 73 6.65 -3.55 1.89
C ASN A 73 5.86 -4.67 2.58
N ASN A 74 4.55 -4.75 2.32
CA ASN A 74 3.70 -5.80 2.88
C ASN A 74 4.06 -7.20 2.34
N LEU A 75 4.28 -7.34 1.03
CA LEU A 75 4.74 -8.60 0.44
C LEU A 75 6.05 -9.09 1.08
N SER A 76 7.00 -8.18 1.28
CA SER A 76 8.29 -8.50 1.89
C SER A 76 8.14 -8.95 3.35
N ASN A 77 7.36 -8.23 4.14
CA ASN A 77 7.13 -8.54 5.55
C ASN A 77 6.37 -9.86 5.76
N LEU A 78 5.50 -10.22 4.81
CA LEU A 78 4.77 -11.49 4.81
C LEU A 78 5.56 -12.65 4.20
N GLY A 79 6.71 -12.38 3.55
CA GLY A 79 7.49 -13.39 2.83
C GLY A 79 6.81 -13.89 1.54
N LEU A 80 5.93 -13.07 0.93
CA LEU A 80 5.09 -13.45 -0.21
C LEU A 80 5.58 -12.91 -1.56
N VAL A 81 6.77 -12.30 -1.63
CA VAL A 81 7.29 -11.70 -2.88
C VAL A 81 7.41 -12.71 -4.01
N ASP A 82 7.98 -13.88 -3.74
CA ASP A 82 8.18 -14.91 -4.75
C ASP A 82 6.85 -15.55 -5.17
N GLU A 83 5.94 -15.77 -4.22
CA GLU A 83 4.59 -16.29 -4.50
C GLU A 83 3.78 -15.31 -5.36
N ALA A 84 3.86 -13.99 -5.08
CA ALA A 84 3.23 -12.96 -5.90
C ALA A 84 3.80 -12.95 -7.33
N ARG A 85 5.13 -13.10 -7.47
CA ARG A 85 5.78 -13.20 -8.78
C ARG A 85 5.29 -14.43 -9.55
N GLU A 86 5.21 -15.58 -8.91
CA GLU A 86 4.71 -16.81 -9.52
C GLU A 86 3.23 -16.71 -9.91
N ALA A 87 2.40 -16.11 -9.05
CA ALA A 87 0.98 -15.91 -9.33
C ALA A 87 0.76 -15.03 -10.57
N LEU A 88 1.49 -13.92 -10.69
CA LEU A 88 1.42 -13.00 -11.82
C LEU A 88 2.00 -13.62 -13.10
N ALA A 89 3.09 -14.37 -13.01
CA ALA A 89 3.73 -15.03 -14.16
C ALA A 89 2.80 -16.00 -14.88
N ARG A 90 1.81 -16.60 -14.21
CA ARG A 90 0.77 -17.45 -14.84
C ARG A 90 -0.07 -16.70 -15.86
N TYR A 91 -0.15 -15.38 -15.73
CA TYR A 91 -0.86 -14.48 -16.64
C TYR A 91 0.08 -13.69 -17.56
N GLY A 92 1.37 -14.04 -17.56
CA GLY A 92 2.38 -13.34 -18.36
C GLY A 92 2.71 -11.93 -17.85
N LEU A 93 2.38 -11.62 -16.57
CA LEU A 93 2.61 -10.34 -15.93
C LEU A 93 3.91 -10.35 -15.11
N ASP A 94 4.61 -9.22 -15.09
CA ASP A 94 5.79 -8.99 -14.26
C ASP A 94 5.42 -8.21 -12.99
N LEU A 95 5.89 -8.71 -11.82
CA LEU A 95 5.61 -8.07 -10.54
C LEU A 95 6.16 -6.63 -10.49
N GLY A 96 7.32 -6.37 -11.09
CA GLY A 96 7.91 -5.03 -11.12
C GLY A 96 7.00 -4.04 -11.85
N GLN A 97 6.40 -4.43 -12.97
CA GLN A 97 5.45 -3.59 -13.70
C GLN A 97 4.18 -3.31 -12.89
N VAL A 98 3.66 -4.31 -12.18
CA VAL A 98 2.49 -4.13 -11.31
C VAL A 98 2.80 -3.20 -10.13
N LEU A 99 4.01 -3.30 -9.55
CA LEU A 99 4.44 -2.42 -8.46
C LEU A 99 4.61 -0.96 -8.89
N GLU A 100 4.94 -0.70 -10.17
CA GLU A 100 5.05 0.69 -10.68
C GLU A 100 3.70 1.40 -10.82
N GLU A 101 2.58 0.66 -10.84
CA GLU A 101 1.23 1.25 -10.85
C GLU A 101 0.82 1.84 -9.49
N GLU A 102 1.50 1.47 -8.39
CA GLU A 102 1.18 2.00 -7.07
C GLU A 102 1.51 3.50 -6.97
N PRO A 103 0.51 4.37 -6.74
CA PRO A 103 0.78 5.76 -6.45
C PRO A 103 1.44 5.89 -5.08
N ASP A 104 2.38 6.81 -4.95
CA ASP A 104 2.93 7.14 -3.64
C ASP A 104 1.84 7.78 -2.77
N ALA A 105 1.67 7.28 -1.55
CA ALA A 105 0.79 7.92 -0.57
C ALA A 105 1.34 9.31 -0.24
N ALA A 106 0.68 10.36 -0.75
CA ALA A 106 1.16 11.73 -0.68
C ALA A 106 0.89 12.39 0.68
N LEU A 107 1.25 11.69 1.76
CA LEU A 107 1.06 12.11 3.14
C LEU A 107 2.28 12.80 3.74
N GLY A 108 3.34 12.98 2.97
CA GLY A 108 4.57 13.64 3.38
C GLY A 108 5.51 13.87 2.19
N ASN A 109 6.51 14.74 2.37
CA ASN A 109 7.41 15.12 1.28
C ASN A 109 8.89 15.31 1.68
N GLY A 110 9.22 15.21 2.96
CA GLY A 110 10.59 15.48 3.40
C GLY A 110 10.98 14.74 4.69
N GLY A 111 12.04 15.24 5.32
CA GLY A 111 12.66 14.64 6.50
C GLY A 111 11.72 14.50 7.70
N LEU A 112 10.83 15.46 7.92
CA LEU A 112 9.82 15.39 8.98
C LEU A 112 8.92 14.17 8.80
N GLY A 113 8.36 14.01 7.59
CA GLY A 113 7.47 12.89 7.27
C GLY A 113 8.20 11.56 7.26
N ARG A 114 9.45 11.51 6.78
CA ARG A 114 10.23 10.26 6.79
C ARG A 114 10.63 9.83 8.20
N LEU A 115 11.00 10.78 9.08
CA LEU A 115 11.28 10.49 10.49
C LEU A 115 10.06 9.85 11.17
N ALA A 116 8.86 10.42 10.96
CA ALA A 116 7.63 9.89 11.50
C ALA A 116 7.34 8.46 11.00
N ALA A 117 7.53 8.20 9.70
CA ALA A 117 7.40 6.88 9.12
C ALA A 117 8.39 5.88 9.71
N CYS A 118 9.67 6.24 9.86
CA CYS A 118 10.69 5.38 10.47
C CYS A 118 10.39 5.06 11.94
N PHE A 119 9.83 6.00 12.70
CA PHE A 119 9.41 5.73 14.07
C PHE A 119 8.27 4.73 14.13
N LEU A 120 7.26 4.84 13.26
CA LEU A 120 6.17 3.85 13.20
C LEU A 120 6.68 2.46 12.83
N ASP A 121 7.58 2.35 11.83
CA ASP A 121 8.20 1.08 11.44
C ASP A 121 8.98 0.46 12.60
N SER A 122 9.76 1.27 13.33
CA SER A 122 10.53 0.81 14.50
C SER A 122 9.60 0.35 15.62
N CYS A 123 8.52 1.07 15.88
CA CYS A 123 7.54 0.70 16.89
C CYS A 123 6.82 -0.61 16.52
N ALA A 124 6.46 -0.77 15.24
CA ALA A 124 5.87 -2.01 14.75
C ALA A 124 6.83 -3.20 14.89
N THR A 125 8.11 -3.02 14.56
CA THR A 125 9.15 -4.06 14.70
C THR A 125 9.35 -4.48 16.17
N LEU A 126 9.21 -3.54 17.10
CA LEU A 126 9.34 -3.78 18.54
C LEU A 126 8.01 -4.17 19.22
N ASP A 127 6.96 -4.38 18.45
CA ASP A 127 5.60 -4.69 18.94
C ASP A 127 5.07 -3.66 19.98
N LEU A 128 5.36 -2.39 19.77
CA LEU A 128 4.91 -1.31 20.64
C LEU A 128 3.53 -0.80 20.21
N PRO A 129 2.60 -0.56 21.16
CA PRO A 129 1.23 -0.11 20.87
C PRO A 129 1.20 1.39 20.53
N VAL A 130 1.79 1.76 19.39
CA VAL A 130 1.85 3.15 18.89
C VAL A 130 0.90 3.32 17.72
N ARG A 131 0.16 4.43 17.71
CA ARG A 131 -0.72 4.84 16.62
C ARG A 131 -0.34 6.22 16.11
N GLY A 132 -0.07 6.32 14.80
CA GLY A 132 0.17 7.60 14.13
C GLY A 132 -1.12 8.34 13.80
N TYR A 133 -1.12 9.66 13.93
CA TYR A 133 -2.20 10.55 13.53
C TYR A 133 -1.63 11.69 12.70
N GLY A 134 -2.20 11.91 11.53
CA GLY A 134 -1.76 12.91 10.57
C GLY A 134 -2.90 13.52 9.80
N ILE A 135 -2.55 14.33 8.81
CA ILE A 135 -3.49 14.97 7.88
C ILE A 135 -3.62 14.07 6.66
N LEU A 136 -4.87 13.73 6.30
CA LEU A 136 -5.15 13.06 5.04
C LEU A 136 -5.19 14.13 3.92
N TYR A 137 -4.03 14.39 3.31
CA TYR A 137 -3.94 15.33 2.20
C TYR A 137 -4.66 14.78 0.97
N ARG A 138 -5.57 15.57 0.42
CA ARG A 138 -6.33 15.19 -0.79
C ARG A 138 -5.44 15.15 -2.03
N TYR A 139 -4.45 16.02 -2.08
CA TYR A 139 -3.48 16.11 -3.17
C TYR A 139 -2.08 15.96 -2.61
N GLY A 140 -1.20 15.33 -3.38
CA GLY A 140 0.23 15.36 -3.15
C GLY A 140 0.81 16.78 -3.34
N LEU A 141 2.12 16.91 -3.16
CA LEU A 141 2.80 18.19 -3.36
C LEU A 141 2.53 18.71 -4.78
N PHE A 142 2.90 17.97 -5.79
CA PHE A 142 2.51 18.10 -7.20
C PHE A 142 3.03 16.90 -8.01
N LYS A 143 2.38 16.61 -9.11
CA LYS A 143 2.89 15.68 -10.12
C LYS A 143 3.82 16.43 -11.06
N GLN A 144 5.08 15.98 -11.12
CA GLN A 144 6.11 16.58 -11.96
C GLN A 144 6.05 15.99 -13.37
N LEU A 145 5.81 16.83 -14.37
CA LEU A 145 5.80 16.47 -15.78
C LEU A 145 6.81 17.33 -16.55
N PHE A 146 7.07 16.94 -17.81
CA PHE A 146 7.89 17.72 -18.72
C PHE A 146 7.07 18.11 -19.95
N ASP A 147 7.09 19.39 -20.28
CA ASP A 147 6.52 19.92 -21.51
C ASP A 147 7.59 20.74 -22.25
N ASN A 148 7.85 20.42 -23.52
CA ASN A 148 8.85 21.08 -24.37
C ASN A 148 10.26 21.20 -23.72
N GLY A 149 10.66 20.22 -22.89
CA GLY A 149 11.93 20.20 -22.19
C GLY A 149 11.95 21.00 -20.87
N PHE A 150 10.85 21.58 -20.46
CA PHE A 150 10.70 22.30 -19.20
C PHE A 150 9.80 21.52 -18.23
N GLN A 151 10.13 21.61 -16.94
CA GLN A 151 9.27 21.06 -15.89
C GLN A 151 7.96 21.83 -15.82
N THR A 152 6.87 21.07 -15.67
CA THR A 152 5.55 21.60 -15.38
C THR A 152 4.96 20.84 -14.17
N GLU A 153 4.18 21.54 -13.35
CA GLU A 153 3.53 21.01 -12.15
C GLU A 153 2.04 20.81 -12.40
N HIS A 154 1.56 19.61 -12.05
CA HIS A 154 0.14 19.27 -12.13
C HIS A 154 -0.36 18.81 -10.75
N PRO A 155 -1.67 18.94 -10.46
CA PRO A 155 -2.25 18.33 -9.28
C PRO A 155 -1.93 16.83 -9.22
N ASP A 156 -1.64 16.33 -8.02
CA ASP A 156 -1.41 14.90 -7.75
C ASP A 156 -2.56 14.30 -6.94
N PRO A 157 -3.66 13.88 -7.60
CA PRO A 157 -4.82 13.30 -6.94
C PRO A 157 -4.59 11.81 -6.64
N TRP A 158 -3.60 11.49 -5.84
CA TRP A 158 -3.07 10.15 -5.58
C TRP A 158 -4.10 9.11 -5.11
N MET A 159 -5.28 9.53 -4.63
CA MET A 159 -6.38 8.64 -4.22
C MET A 159 -7.50 8.51 -5.27
N GLU A 160 -7.39 9.17 -6.45
CA GLU A 160 -8.50 9.25 -7.41
C GLU A 160 -8.91 7.88 -7.96
N GLU A 161 -7.94 7.01 -8.23
CA GLU A 161 -8.17 5.65 -8.72
C GLU A 161 -8.51 4.64 -7.59
N GLY A 162 -8.62 5.14 -6.35
CA GLY A 162 -8.71 4.32 -5.15
C GLY A 162 -7.33 3.90 -4.63
N TYR A 163 -7.22 3.74 -3.32
CA TYR A 163 -5.99 3.28 -2.68
C TYR A 163 -6.31 2.15 -1.70
N PRO A 164 -6.03 0.88 -2.03
CA PRO A 164 -6.48 -0.29 -1.28
C PRO A 164 -6.03 -0.35 0.19
N PHE A 165 -4.98 0.38 0.55
CA PHE A 165 -4.48 0.47 1.94
C PHE A 165 -5.11 1.62 2.74
N VAL A 166 -6.11 2.34 2.19
CA VAL A 166 -6.98 3.27 2.92
C VAL A 166 -8.27 2.53 3.27
N ILE A 167 -8.47 2.29 4.56
CA ILE A 167 -9.57 1.47 5.10
C ILE A 167 -10.45 2.31 6.01
#